data_03f3dcf9779fad37939cc0b50e3eef10
#
_entry.id   03f3dcf9779fad37939cc0b50e3eef10
#
_cell.length_a   1.000
_cell.length_b   1.000
_cell.length_c   1.000
_cell.angle_alpha   90.00
_cell.angle_beta   90.00
_cell.angle_gamma   90.00
#
_symmetry.space_group_name_H-M   'P 1'
#
loop_
_entity.id
_entity.type
_entity.pdbx_description
1 polymer ?
#
loop_
_entity_poly.entity_id
_entity_poly.type
_entity_poly.pdbx_seq_one_letter_code
_entity_poly.pdbx_strand_id
1 'polypeptide(L)'
;MAFIADQVAQGRAVESICRVLREQGCQVAARTYREWRRPSRPVADRIVTDAQVQDAVRDAAWATSPDGVRRLAPEGLYGRRKMTAHLRRTALPQASAGAVDRAMRTLGLAGVRRGKTLRTTVPGKDGTRAGDLLDRNFTAPAPNRVWVSDFTYVRTWAGFAYVAFIADVFAQKIVAWHAATTKTTDLVMTPLRMAIWQRSREDRAVEPGQLISHSDAGSQYTALRFTEHLALEGIAPSIGSVGDAYDNALMESVIGLFKTECVRTTVFHAGPYKAVSDVEYATAGWVDWWNNRRLHGTLGMITPNEAEEAHYAALIPQEQPV
;
A
#
# COMPACT_ATOMS: atom_id res chain seq x y z
N MET A 1 -15.29 -6.08 -39.50
CA MET A 1 -14.71 -7.35 -40.01
C MET A 1 -15.75 -8.48 -40.06
N ALA A 2 -16.49 -8.71 -38.96
CA ALA A 2 -17.59 -9.71 -38.95
C ALA A 2 -18.60 -9.47 -40.07
N PHE A 3 -19.08 -8.26 -40.23
CA PHE A 3 -20.01 -7.89 -41.31
C PHE A 3 -19.53 -8.33 -42.71
N ILE A 4 -18.25 -8.09 -43.08
CA ILE A 4 -17.71 -8.50 -44.35
C ILE A 4 -17.69 -10.02 -44.46
N ALA A 5 -17.33 -10.72 -43.36
CA ALA A 5 -17.33 -12.19 -43.33
C ALA A 5 -18.73 -12.77 -43.53
N ASP A 6 -19.75 -12.20 -42.90
CA ASP A 6 -21.14 -12.63 -43.06
C ASP A 6 -21.66 -12.40 -44.50
N GLN A 7 -21.32 -11.25 -45.11
CA GLN A 7 -21.71 -10.97 -46.48
C GLN A 7 -21.00 -11.88 -47.51
N VAL A 8 -19.73 -12.24 -47.22
CA VAL A 8 -18.98 -13.21 -48.03
C VAL A 8 -19.59 -14.61 -47.92
N ALA A 9 -20.01 -15.00 -46.71
CA ALA A 9 -20.70 -16.29 -46.48
C ALA A 9 -22.05 -16.36 -47.24
N GLN A 10 -22.67 -15.20 -47.52
CA GLN A 10 -23.87 -15.06 -48.34
C GLN A 10 -23.57 -15.00 -49.85
N GLY A 11 -22.33 -15.29 -50.29
CA GLY A 11 -21.91 -15.34 -51.68
C GLY A 11 -21.56 -14.00 -52.32
N ARG A 12 -21.46 -12.90 -51.56
CA ARG A 12 -21.11 -11.58 -52.13
C ARG A 12 -19.59 -11.43 -52.29
N ALA A 13 -19.16 -10.81 -53.41
CA ALA A 13 -17.73 -10.57 -53.64
C ALA A 13 -17.15 -9.52 -52.69
N VAL A 14 -15.97 -9.80 -52.14
CA VAL A 14 -15.26 -8.94 -51.19
C VAL A 14 -15.06 -7.52 -51.73
N GLU A 15 -14.73 -7.38 -53.01
CA GLU A 15 -14.52 -6.11 -53.67
C GLU A 15 -15.78 -5.24 -53.66
N SER A 16 -16.94 -5.82 -53.97
CA SER A 16 -18.23 -5.13 -53.97
C SER A 16 -18.61 -4.65 -52.58
N ILE A 17 -18.43 -5.52 -51.57
CA ILE A 17 -18.69 -5.13 -50.17
C ILE A 17 -17.79 -3.98 -49.74
N CYS A 18 -16.48 -4.05 -50.02
CA CYS A 18 -15.53 -3.01 -49.65
C CYS A 18 -15.77 -1.69 -50.41
N ARG A 19 -16.28 -1.77 -51.63
CA ARG A 19 -16.67 -0.57 -52.39
C ARG A 19 -17.84 0.13 -51.71
N VAL A 20 -18.92 -0.59 -51.42
CA VAL A 20 -20.08 -0.02 -50.73
C VAL A 20 -19.72 0.54 -49.36
N LEU A 21 -18.89 -0.15 -48.59
CA LEU A 21 -18.42 0.35 -47.30
C LEU A 21 -17.64 1.67 -47.41
N ARG A 22 -16.81 1.81 -48.44
CA ARG A 22 -16.09 3.08 -48.71
C ARG A 22 -17.03 4.20 -49.06
N GLU A 23 -18.06 3.94 -49.87
CA GLU A 23 -19.11 4.92 -50.20
C GLU A 23 -19.87 5.39 -48.97
N GLN A 24 -19.98 4.51 -47.93
CA GLN A 24 -20.57 4.81 -46.65
C GLN A 24 -19.55 5.34 -45.60
N GLY A 25 -18.36 5.76 -46.03
CA GLY A 25 -17.34 6.34 -45.15
C GLY A 25 -16.45 5.35 -44.41
N CYS A 26 -16.64 4.03 -44.55
CA CYS A 26 -15.80 3.01 -43.93
C CYS A 26 -14.65 2.60 -44.87
N GLN A 27 -13.45 3.12 -44.64
CA GLN A 27 -12.26 2.91 -45.49
C GLN A 27 -11.62 1.55 -45.29
N VAL A 28 -12.19 0.50 -45.88
CA VAL A 28 -11.63 -0.87 -45.88
C VAL A 28 -11.34 -1.31 -47.34
N ALA A 29 -10.07 -1.71 -47.58
CA ALA A 29 -9.68 -2.29 -48.85
C ALA A 29 -9.87 -3.81 -48.84
N ALA A 30 -10.26 -4.40 -50.03
CA ALA A 30 -10.41 -5.85 -50.16
C ALA A 30 -9.11 -6.61 -49.82
N ARG A 31 -7.94 -6.04 -50.19
CA ARG A 31 -6.62 -6.55 -49.81
C ARG A 31 -6.44 -6.67 -48.28
N THR A 32 -6.86 -5.62 -47.56
CA THR A 32 -6.76 -5.59 -46.09
C THR A 32 -7.63 -6.68 -45.46
N TYR A 33 -8.86 -6.86 -45.98
CA TYR A 33 -9.72 -7.97 -45.51
C TYR A 33 -9.12 -9.34 -45.76
N ARG A 34 -8.59 -9.60 -46.98
CA ARG A 34 -7.95 -10.90 -47.32
C ARG A 34 -6.71 -11.15 -46.47
N GLU A 35 -5.88 -10.12 -46.22
CA GLU A 35 -4.71 -10.22 -45.35
C GLU A 35 -5.11 -10.58 -43.92
N TRP A 36 -6.19 -10.02 -43.43
CA TRP A 36 -6.69 -10.34 -42.08
C TRP A 36 -7.30 -11.75 -41.97
N ARG A 37 -7.76 -12.31 -43.08
CA ARG A 37 -8.31 -13.69 -43.15
C ARG A 37 -7.26 -14.75 -43.42
N ARG A 38 -6.02 -14.39 -43.68
CA ARG A 38 -4.95 -15.39 -43.93
C ARG A 38 -4.74 -16.26 -42.71
N PRO A 39 -4.85 -17.63 -42.80
CA PRO A 39 -4.61 -18.52 -41.66
C PRO A 39 -3.18 -18.44 -41.13
N SER A 40 -2.21 -18.10 -42.00
CA SER A 40 -0.79 -17.98 -41.67
C SER A 40 -0.35 -16.57 -41.20
N ARG A 41 -1.30 -15.68 -40.93
CA ARG A 41 -0.94 -14.36 -40.47
C ARG A 41 -0.31 -14.42 -39.09
N PRO A 42 0.95 -13.98 -38.89
CA PRO A 42 1.56 -13.95 -37.59
C PRO A 42 0.78 -12.99 -36.67
N VAL A 43 0.59 -13.40 -35.43
CA VAL A 43 0.04 -12.51 -34.40
C VAL A 43 1.01 -11.34 -34.22
N ALA A 44 0.50 -10.11 -34.24
CA ALA A 44 1.38 -8.96 -34.03
C ALA A 44 2.03 -9.03 -32.65
N ASP A 45 3.32 -8.74 -32.55
CA ASP A 45 4.12 -8.80 -31.30
C ASP A 45 3.45 -8.03 -30.16
N ARG A 46 2.80 -6.91 -30.48
CA ARG A 46 2.03 -6.15 -29.50
C ARG A 46 0.89 -6.96 -28.87
N ILE A 47 0.19 -7.81 -29.62
CA ILE A 47 -0.91 -8.64 -29.11
C ILE A 47 -0.35 -9.68 -28.16
N VAL A 48 0.78 -10.29 -28.52
CA VAL A 48 1.49 -11.27 -27.67
C VAL A 48 1.96 -10.59 -26.38
N THR A 49 2.60 -9.44 -26.50
CA THR A 49 3.08 -8.67 -25.35
C THR A 49 1.92 -8.22 -24.44
N ASP A 50 0.81 -7.72 -25.01
CA ASP A 50 -0.36 -7.31 -24.24
C ASP A 50 -1.00 -8.52 -23.51
N ALA A 51 -1.03 -9.70 -24.12
CA ALA A 51 -1.50 -10.93 -23.48
C ALA A 51 -0.59 -11.35 -22.31
N GLN A 52 0.72 -11.34 -22.50
CA GLN A 52 1.70 -11.65 -21.45
C GLN A 52 1.56 -10.70 -20.26
N VAL A 53 1.43 -9.37 -20.52
CA VAL A 53 1.22 -8.38 -19.48
C VAL A 53 -0.11 -8.60 -18.77
N GLN A 54 -1.18 -8.96 -19.50
CA GLN A 54 -2.49 -9.24 -18.89
C GLN A 54 -2.44 -10.47 -17.98
N ASP A 55 -1.74 -11.53 -18.38
CA ASP A 55 -1.56 -12.72 -17.54
C ASP A 55 -0.74 -12.37 -16.29
N ALA A 56 0.38 -11.66 -16.43
CA ALA A 56 1.19 -11.23 -15.30
C ALA A 56 0.43 -10.32 -14.32
N VAL A 57 -0.41 -9.40 -14.81
CA VAL A 57 -1.29 -8.58 -13.95
C VAL A 57 -2.32 -9.46 -13.24
N ARG A 58 -2.88 -10.46 -13.93
CA ARG A 58 -3.84 -11.40 -13.34
C ARG A 58 -3.21 -12.21 -12.22
N ASP A 59 -2.01 -12.74 -12.44
CA ASP A 59 -1.29 -13.57 -11.47
C ASP A 59 -0.84 -12.74 -10.25
N ALA A 60 -0.44 -11.48 -10.45
CA ALA A 60 -0.11 -10.58 -9.35
C ALA A 60 -1.35 -10.15 -8.54
N ALA A 61 -2.48 -9.94 -9.21
CA ALA A 61 -3.67 -9.35 -8.56
C ALA A 61 -4.55 -10.37 -7.83
N TRP A 62 -4.48 -11.65 -8.15
CA TRP A 62 -5.31 -12.69 -7.53
C TRP A 62 -4.46 -13.88 -7.09
N ALA A 63 -4.83 -14.45 -5.95
CA ALA A 63 -4.30 -15.69 -5.44
C ALA A 63 -5.43 -16.73 -5.26
N THR A 64 -5.11 -18.00 -5.44
CA THR A 64 -6.01 -19.10 -5.10
C THR A 64 -5.78 -19.49 -3.66
N SER A 65 -6.83 -19.37 -2.83
CA SER A 65 -6.79 -19.80 -1.43
C SER A 65 -6.76 -21.33 -1.31
N PRO A 66 -6.39 -21.91 -0.14
CA PRO A 66 -6.38 -23.35 0.09
C PRO A 66 -7.72 -24.05 -0.17
N ASP A 67 -8.83 -23.33 -0.06
CA ASP A 67 -10.19 -23.77 -0.38
C ASP A 67 -10.49 -23.78 -1.90
N GLY A 68 -9.51 -23.47 -2.74
CA GLY A 68 -9.64 -23.40 -4.20
C GLY A 68 -10.34 -22.12 -4.70
N VAL A 69 -10.74 -21.22 -3.83
CA VAL A 69 -11.41 -19.97 -4.22
C VAL A 69 -10.38 -18.93 -4.61
N ARG A 70 -10.57 -18.31 -5.77
CA ARG A 70 -9.73 -17.21 -6.23
C ARG A 70 -10.14 -15.91 -5.55
N ARG A 71 -9.21 -15.28 -4.82
CA ARG A 71 -9.41 -14.03 -4.09
C ARG A 71 -8.43 -12.96 -4.55
N LEU A 72 -8.82 -11.68 -4.36
CA LEU A 72 -7.92 -10.56 -4.63
C LEU A 72 -6.73 -10.63 -3.68
N ALA A 73 -5.52 -10.63 -4.22
CA ALA A 73 -4.28 -10.52 -3.47
C ALA A 73 -4.02 -9.05 -3.05
N PRO A 74 -3.16 -8.80 -2.06
CA PRO A 74 -2.80 -7.44 -1.66
C PRO A 74 -2.27 -6.58 -2.82
N GLU A 75 -1.53 -7.15 -3.75
CA GLU A 75 -1.02 -6.49 -4.95
C GLU A 75 -2.15 -6.08 -5.93
N GLY A 76 -3.32 -6.71 -5.84
CA GLY A 76 -4.54 -6.30 -6.57
C GLY A 76 -5.10 -4.93 -6.13
N LEU A 77 -4.66 -4.40 -4.98
CA LEU A 77 -4.97 -3.05 -4.52
C LEU A 77 -4.13 -1.97 -5.22
N TYR A 78 -3.10 -2.35 -5.97
CA TYR A 78 -2.22 -1.41 -6.66
C TYR A 78 -2.93 -0.67 -7.79
N GLY A 79 -2.65 0.63 -7.88
CA GLY A 79 -2.90 1.38 -9.11
C GLY A 79 -1.79 1.13 -10.14
N ARG A 80 -2.01 1.61 -11.38
CA ARG A 80 -1.10 1.45 -12.53
C ARG A 80 0.39 1.62 -12.19
N ARG A 81 0.76 2.68 -11.45
CA ARG A 81 2.18 2.98 -11.16
C ARG A 81 2.85 1.87 -10.33
N LYS A 82 2.20 1.43 -9.26
CA LYS A 82 2.71 0.36 -8.39
C LYS A 82 2.65 -0.99 -9.08
N MET A 83 1.58 -1.31 -9.81
CA MET A 83 1.49 -2.54 -10.58
C MET A 83 2.59 -2.61 -11.63
N THR A 84 2.87 -1.53 -12.37
CA THR A 84 4.00 -1.50 -13.32
C THR A 84 5.34 -1.73 -12.64
N ALA A 85 5.58 -1.08 -11.50
CA ALA A 85 6.81 -1.28 -10.74
C ALA A 85 6.93 -2.72 -10.21
N HIS A 86 5.84 -3.29 -9.71
CA HIS A 86 5.79 -4.66 -9.24
C HIS A 86 6.13 -5.66 -10.36
N LEU A 87 5.47 -5.56 -11.52
CA LEU A 87 5.75 -6.47 -12.64
C LEU A 87 7.18 -6.35 -13.15
N ARG A 88 7.73 -5.15 -13.21
CA ARG A 88 9.14 -4.95 -13.61
C ARG A 88 10.14 -5.61 -12.67
N ARG A 89 9.81 -5.71 -11.39
CA ARG A 89 10.64 -6.34 -10.36
C ARG A 89 10.51 -7.86 -10.31
N THR A 90 9.34 -8.40 -10.72
CA THR A 90 9.01 -9.80 -10.44
C THR A 90 8.90 -10.67 -11.69
N ALA A 91 8.29 -10.18 -12.76
CA ALA A 91 7.90 -11.03 -13.89
C ALA A 91 8.31 -10.48 -15.26
N LEU A 92 8.14 -9.18 -15.48
CA LEU A 92 8.28 -8.56 -16.80
C LEU A 92 9.08 -7.25 -16.72
N PRO A 93 10.44 -7.30 -16.70
CA PRO A 93 11.30 -6.11 -16.58
C PRO A 93 11.00 -5.03 -17.63
N GLN A 94 10.52 -5.42 -18.81
CA GLN A 94 10.20 -4.52 -19.94
C GLN A 94 8.73 -4.07 -19.98
N ALA A 95 7.91 -4.38 -18.97
CA ALA A 95 6.51 -3.99 -18.95
C ALA A 95 6.33 -2.48 -19.11
N SER A 96 5.60 -2.05 -20.12
CA SER A 96 5.28 -0.64 -20.31
C SER A 96 4.07 -0.24 -19.46
N ALA A 97 4.08 0.99 -18.92
CA ALA A 97 2.96 1.50 -18.14
C ALA A 97 1.65 1.54 -18.94
N GLY A 98 1.73 1.72 -20.28
CA GLY A 98 0.56 1.70 -21.16
C GLY A 98 -0.03 0.30 -21.33
N ALA A 99 0.80 -0.74 -21.43
CA ALA A 99 0.33 -2.13 -21.52
C ALA A 99 -0.33 -2.56 -20.20
N VAL A 100 0.30 -2.23 -19.07
CA VAL A 100 -0.26 -2.50 -17.72
C VAL A 100 -1.61 -1.79 -17.53
N ASP A 101 -1.74 -0.52 -17.94
CA ASP A 101 -2.99 0.23 -17.86
C ASP A 101 -4.11 -0.42 -18.70
N ARG A 102 -3.81 -0.90 -19.90
CA ARG A 102 -4.78 -1.65 -20.73
C ARG A 102 -5.18 -2.96 -20.08
N ALA A 103 -4.20 -3.73 -19.59
CA ALA A 103 -4.45 -4.99 -18.91
C ALA A 103 -5.34 -4.81 -17.66
N MET A 104 -5.04 -3.82 -16.81
CA MET A 104 -5.85 -3.51 -15.64
C MET A 104 -7.29 -3.14 -16.01
N ARG A 105 -7.50 -2.31 -17.04
CA ARG A 105 -8.85 -2.00 -17.51
C ARG A 105 -9.59 -3.23 -18.03
N THR A 106 -8.94 -4.08 -18.82
CA THR A 106 -9.53 -5.31 -19.34
C THR A 106 -9.94 -6.26 -18.21
N LEU A 107 -9.16 -6.31 -17.14
CA LEU A 107 -9.41 -7.13 -15.95
C LEU A 107 -10.35 -6.46 -14.93
N GLY A 108 -10.83 -5.25 -15.18
CA GLY A 108 -11.68 -4.50 -14.25
C GLY A 108 -10.96 -4.07 -12.97
N LEU A 109 -9.62 -4.00 -12.99
CA LEU A 109 -8.80 -3.61 -11.86
C LEU A 109 -8.63 -2.09 -11.78
N ALA A 110 -8.85 -1.53 -10.60
CA ALA A 110 -8.55 -0.15 -10.28
C ALA A 110 -7.83 -0.07 -8.93
N GLY A 111 -6.81 0.75 -8.86
CA GLY A 111 -6.12 0.99 -7.58
C GLY A 111 -7.07 1.58 -6.53
N VAL A 112 -6.91 1.13 -5.31
CA VAL A 112 -7.71 1.60 -4.19
C VAL A 112 -7.43 3.08 -3.93
N ARG A 113 -8.49 3.88 -3.74
CA ARG A 113 -8.41 5.33 -3.50
C ARG A 113 -8.84 5.66 -2.08
N ARG A 114 -8.08 6.53 -1.40
CA ARG A 114 -8.53 7.11 -0.13
C ARG A 114 -9.80 7.92 -0.38
N GLY A 115 -10.86 7.63 0.39
CA GLY A 115 -12.06 8.48 0.44
C GLY A 115 -11.79 9.77 1.22
N LYS A 116 -12.70 10.76 1.13
CA LYS A 116 -12.68 11.93 2.02
C LYS A 116 -12.84 11.46 3.47
N THR A 117 -11.92 11.85 4.36
CA THR A 117 -11.96 11.53 5.79
C THR A 117 -12.87 12.52 6.52
N LEU A 118 -13.77 12.00 7.37
CA LEU A 118 -14.45 12.80 8.38
C LEU A 118 -13.49 13.01 9.55
N ARG A 119 -13.33 14.25 9.98
CA ARG A 119 -12.50 14.63 11.13
C ARG A 119 -13.19 14.15 12.41
N THR A 120 -12.53 13.29 13.20
CA THR A 120 -13.10 12.65 14.40
C THR A 120 -12.34 12.94 15.70
N THR A 121 -11.28 13.75 15.66
CA THR A 121 -10.47 14.07 16.84
C THR A 121 -11.10 15.20 17.63
N VAL A 122 -11.40 14.96 18.92
CA VAL A 122 -11.80 15.98 19.90
C VAL A 122 -10.57 16.29 20.75
N PRO A 123 -10.11 17.56 20.81
CA PRO A 123 -8.95 17.94 21.61
C PRO A 123 -9.18 17.69 23.11
N GLY A 124 -8.17 17.10 23.79
CA GLY A 124 -8.16 17.04 25.26
C GLY A 124 -7.96 18.43 25.86
N LYS A 125 -8.65 18.72 26.95
CA LYS A 125 -8.48 19.94 27.75
C LYS A 125 -7.43 19.68 28.83
N ASP A 126 -6.46 20.60 28.94
CA ASP A 126 -5.51 20.81 30.06
C ASP A 126 -4.41 19.75 30.32
N GLY A 127 -3.16 20.21 30.34
CA GLY A 127 -1.94 19.54 30.79
C GLY A 127 -0.69 20.23 30.26
N THR A 128 0.40 20.24 31.06
CA THR A 128 1.74 20.63 30.60
C THR A 128 2.17 19.64 29.50
N ARG A 129 2.37 20.15 28.29
CA ARG A 129 2.68 19.32 27.11
C ARG A 129 4.13 19.48 26.71
N ALA A 130 4.76 18.41 26.20
CA ALA A 130 6.00 18.53 25.46
C ALA A 130 5.75 19.43 24.22
N GLY A 131 6.74 20.23 23.83
CA GLY A 131 6.66 21.03 22.61
C GLY A 131 6.71 20.16 21.36
N ASP A 132 6.30 20.71 20.21
CA ASP A 132 6.54 20.10 18.91
C ASP A 132 8.03 20.23 18.53
N LEU A 133 8.73 19.10 18.46
CA LEU A 133 10.14 19.01 18.08
C LEU A 133 10.32 18.77 16.58
N LEU A 134 9.26 18.43 15.85
CA LEU A 134 9.35 18.09 14.44
C LEU A 134 9.11 19.27 13.50
N ASP A 135 8.37 20.30 13.95
CA ASP A 135 7.99 21.45 13.13
C ASP A 135 7.53 21.04 11.72
N ARG A 136 6.64 20.03 11.64
CA ARG A 136 6.12 19.45 10.40
C ARG A 136 7.19 18.79 9.49
N ASN A 137 8.40 18.62 9.96
CA ASN A 137 9.44 17.93 9.21
C ASN A 137 9.40 16.42 9.49
N PHE A 138 8.62 15.68 8.70
CA PHE A 138 8.53 14.22 8.76
C PHE A 138 9.60 13.54 7.88
N THR A 139 10.85 13.97 8.03
CA THR A 139 12.03 13.32 7.46
C THR A 139 13.00 12.92 8.56
N ALA A 140 13.67 11.80 8.40
CA ALA A 140 14.68 11.35 9.32
C ALA A 140 15.94 10.94 8.54
N PRO A 141 17.16 11.23 9.03
CA PRO A 141 18.39 10.87 8.33
C PRO A 141 18.74 9.38 8.42
N ALA A 142 18.18 8.69 9.40
CA ALA A 142 18.42 7.28 9.69
C ALA A 142 17.22 6.64 10.41
N PRO A 143 17.12 5.30 10.42
CA PRO A 143 16.16 4.59 11.28
C PRO A 143 16.34 4.94 12.75
N ASN A 144 15.28 4.83 13.54
CA ASN A 144 15.27 5.09 14.99
C ASN A 144 15.67 6.52 15.38
N ARG A 145 15.43 7.51 14.53
CA ARG A 145 15.58 8.94 14.84
C ARG A 145 14.24 9.60 15.17
N VAL A 146 13.20 9.24 14.45
CA VAL A 146 11.86 9.77 14.65
C VAL A 146 10.85 8.64 14.49
N TRP A 147 10.11 8.36 15.53
CA TRP A 147 8.92 7.54 15.47
C TRP A 147 7.68 8.42 15.59
N VAL A 148 6.69 8.15 14.77
CA VAL A 148 5.38 8.78 14.85
C VAL A 148 4.35 7.74 15.25
N SER A 149 3.42 8.13 16.12
CA SER A 149 2.40 7.24 16.64
C SER A 149 1.02 7.87 16.59
N ASP A 150 0.03 7.04 16.33
CA ASP A 150 -1.38 7.40 16.40
C ASP A 150 -2.22 6.12 16.49
N PHE A 151 -3.50 6.25 16.84
CA PHE A 151 -4.42 5.13 16.88
C PHE A 151 -5.73 5.45 16.16
N THR A 152 -6.42 4.40 15.74
CA THR A 152 -7.71 4.50 15.08
C THR A 152 -8.68 3.48 15.65
N TYR A 153 -9.92 3.50 15.19
CA TYR A 153 -10.90 2.49 15.55
C TYR A 153 -11.48 1.79 14.31
N VAL A 154 -11.84 0.54 14.51
CA VAL A 154 -12.56 -0.32 13.56
C VAL A 154 -13.86 -0.76 14.21
N ARG A 155 -14.96 -0.63 13.49
CA ARG A 155 -16.26 -1.10 13.98
C ARG A 155 -16.34 -2.61 13.82
N THR A 156 -16.70 -3.31 14.90
CA THR A 156 -16.98 -4.75 14.91
C THR A 156 -18.41 -5.01 15.41
N TRP A 157 -18.88 -6.23 15.28
CA TRP A 157 -20.17 -6.61 15.86
C TRP A 157 -20.16 -6.56 17.40
N ALA A 158 -19.01 -6.82 18.02
CA ALA A 158 -18.84 -6.75 19.48
C ALA A 158 -18.60 -5.32 19.99
N GLY A 159 -18.64 -4.29 19.12
CA GLY A 159 -18.35 -2.89 19.46
C GLY A 159 -17.17 -2.32 18.67
N PHE A 160 -16.36 -1.47 19.30
CA PHE A 160 -15.16 -0.89 18.67
C PHE A 160 -13.90 -1.64 19.06
N ALA A 161 -13.06 -1.94 18.09
CA ALA A 161 -11.66 -2.28 18.30
C ALA A 161 -10.80 -1.04 17.98
N TYR A 162 -9.85 -0.72 18.84
CA TYR A 162 -8.88 0.36 18.66
C TYR A 162 -7.56 -0.24 18.22
N VAL A 163 -6.91 0.36 17.24
CA VAL A 163 -5.61 -0.10 16.72
C VAL A 163 -4.64 1.05 16.76
N ALA A 164 -3.57 0.92 17.54
CA ALA A 164 -2.46 1.85 17.63
C ALA A 164 -1.30 1.36 16.75
N PHE A 165 -0.64 2.31 16.10
CA PHE A 165 0.55 2.06 15.28
C PHE A 165 1.69 2.97 15.71
N ILE A 166 2.91 2.47 15.57
CA ILE A 166 4.14 3.25 15.62
C ILE A 166 4.87 3.03 14.30
N ALA A 167 5.19 4.11 13.61
CA ALA A 167 5.94 4.08 12.36
C ALA A 167 7.25 4.85 12.46
N ASP A 168 8.32 4.25 11.97
CA ASP A 168 9.61 4.93 11.79
C ASP A 168 9.52 5.81 10.55
N VAL A 169 9.84 7.09 10.71
CA VAL A 169 9.72 8.10 9.66
C VAL A 169 10.69 7.86 8.51
N PHE A 170 11.89 7.33 8.78
CA PHE A 170 12.93 7.12 7.77
C PHE A 170 12.44 6.25 6.60
N ALA A 171 11.94 5.06 6.91
CA ALA A 171 11.50 4.09 5.92
C ALA A 171 9.97 3.93 5.85
N GLN A 172 9.20 4.70 6.63
CA GLN A 172 7.76 4.51 6.82
C GLN A 172 7.41 3.08 7.28
N LYS A 173 8.36 2.42 7.98
CA LYS A 173 8.19 1.07 8.52
C LYS A 173 7.29 1.12 9.75
N ILE A 174 6.26 0.30 9.78
CA ILE A 174 5.47 0.09 11.01
C ILE A 174 6.30 -0.79 11.92
N VAL A 175 6.87 -0.19 12.97
CA VAL A 175 7.77 -0.88 13.91
C VAL A 175 7.02 -1.66 14.98
N ALA A 176 5.82 -1.21 15.34
CA ALA A 176 4.91 -1.95 16.21
C ALA A 176 3.46 -1.50 16.01
N TRP A 177 2.54 -2.34 16.45
CA TRP A 177 1.12 -2.07 16.50
C TRP A 177 0.46 -2.88 17.62
N HIS A 178 -0.73 -2.44 18.07
CA HIS A 178 -1.52 -3.17 19.05
C HIS A 178 -3.00 -2.90 18.84
N ALA A 179 -3.84 -3.93 19.02
CA ALA A 179 -5.28 -3.79 18.98
C ALA A 179 -5.90 -4.10 20.34
N ALA A 180 -6.92 -3.34 20.75
CA ALA A 180 -7.61 -3.53 22.02
C ALA A 180 -9.08 -3.11 21.90
N THR A 181 -9.90 -3.56 22.85
CA THR A 181 -11.31 -3.17 22.95
C THR A 181 -11.51 -1.83 23.69
N THR A 182 -10.46 -1.31 24.32
CA THR A 182 -10.48 -0.06 25.10
C THR A 182 -9.37 0.86 24.65
N LYS A 183 -9.57 2.17 24.77
CA LYS A 183 -8.58 3.21 24.46
C LYS A 183 -7.88 3.75 25.71
N THR A 184 -7.44 2.86 26.61
CA THR A 184 -6.63 3.21 27.78
C THR A 184 -5.18 3.50 27.38
N THR A 185 -4.37 3.98 28.32
CA THR A 185 -2.93 4.21 28.09
C THR A 185 -2.20 2.95 27.63
N ASP A 186 -2.65 1.77 28.00
CA ASP A 186 -2.06 0.49 27.56
C ASP A 186 -2.17 0.27 26.05
N LEU A 187 -3.17 0.87 25.38
CA LEU A 187 -3.30 0.82 23.92
C LEU A 187 -2.05 1.37 23.21
N VAL A 188 -1.44 2.41 23.74
CA VAL A 188 -0.25 3.06 23.17
C VAL A 188 1.05 2.62 23.83
N MET A 189 0.99 2.21 25.09
CA MET A 189 2.13 1.71 25.87
C MET A 189 2.61 0.35 25.34
N THR A 190 1.69 -0.55 25.05
CA THR A 190 2.02 -1.90 24.57
C THR A 190 2.85 -1.86 23.28
N PRO A 191 2.42 -1.15 22.21
CA PRO A 191 3.24 -1.08 21.00
C PRO A 191 4.57 -0.34 21.20
N LEU A 192 4.65 0.64 22.10
CA LEU A 192 5.93 1.30 22.42
C LEU A 192 6.95 0.28 22.97
N ARG A 193 6.56 -0.51 23.98
CA ARG A 193 7.40 -1.56 24.55
C ARG A 193 7.77 -2.62 23.52
N MET A 194 6.82 -3.02 22.69
CA MET A 194 7.07 -3.98 21.60
C MET A 194 8.09 -3.44 20.59
N ALA A 195 7.97 -2.17 20.20
CA ALA A 195 8.90 -1.52 19.27
C ALA A 195 10.33 -1.52 19.83
N ILE A 196 10.52 -1.06 21.08
CA ILE A 196 11.83 -1.01 21.73
C ILE A 196 12.43 -2.41 21.83
N TRP A 197 11.64 -3.39 22.29
CA TRP A 197 12.07 -4.77 22.43
C TRP A 197 12.44 -5.39 21.07
N GLN A 198 11.62 -5.19 20.03
CA GLN A 198 11.89 -5.72 18.69
C GLN A 198 13.16 -5.13 18.10
N ARG A 199 13.35 -3.81 18.21
CA ARG A 199 14.57 -3.15 17.73
C ARG A 199 15.82 -3.67 18.42
N SER A 200 15.76 -3.92 19.73
CA SER A 200 16.85 -4.55 20.45
C SER A 200 17.15 -5.98 19.95
N ARG A 201 16.12 -6.76 19.61
CA ARG A 201 16.26 -8.14 19.08
C ARG A 201 16.81 -8.18 17.66
N GLU A 202 16.61 -7.11 16.89
CA GLU A 202 17.12 -6.97 15.51
C GLU A 202 18.57 -6.42 15.47
N ASP A 203 19.24 -6.29 16.62
CA ASP A 203 20.55 -5.60 16.76
C ASP A 203 20.52 -4.14 16.25
N ARG A 204 19.36 -3.52 16.40
CA ARG A 204 19.05 -2.14 15.96
C ARG A 204 18.47 -1.34 17.13
N ALA A 205 19.04 -1.54 18.32
CA ALA A 205 18.55 -0.91 19.56
C ALA A 205 18.42 0.61 19.41
N VAL A 206 17.41 1.15 20.09
CA VAL A 206 17.25 2.60 20.20
C VAL A 206 18.34 3.14 21.11
N GLU A 207 19.13 4.11 20.62
CA GLU A 207 20.14 4.76 21.42
C GLU A 207 19.52 5.87 22.28
N PRO A 208 19.75 5.90 23.60
CA PRO A 208 19.24 6.93 24.47
C PRO A 208 19.57 8.34 23.98
N GLY A 209 18.60 9.23 23.98
CA GLY A 209 18.74 10.63 23.55
C GLY A 209 18.70 10.87 22.03
N GLN A 210 18.59 9.82 21.21
CA GLN A 210 18.60 9.97 19.76
C GLN A 210 17.23 9.82 19.09
N LEU A 211 16.27 9.17 19.76
CA LEU A 211 14.93 8.94 19.25
C LEU A 211 13.96 10.03 19.76
N ILE A 212 13.20 10.60 18.83
CA ILE A 212 12.04 11.42 19.12
C ILE A 212 10.79 10.57 18.91
N SER A 213 9.91 10.47 19.91
CA SER A 213 8.59 9.88 19.82
C SER A 213 7.54 10.96 19.68
N HIS A 214 6.97 11.11 18.49
CA HIS A 214 5.98 12.14 18.18
C HIS A 214 4.57 11.54 18.11
N SER A 215 3.60 12.25 18.69
CA SER A 215 2.18 11.87 18.67
C SER A 215 1.28 13.09 18.64
N ASP A 216 -0.01 12.87 18.45
CA ASP A 216 -1.00 13.91 18.71
C ASP A 216 -1.14 14.21 20.22
N ALA A 217 -1.91 15.27 20.56
CA ALA A 217 -2.15 15.69 21.94
C ALA A 217 -3.23 14.83 22.65
N GLY A 218 -3.38 13.56 22.29
CA GLY A 218 -4.34 12.66 22.91
C GLY A 218 -4.01 12.35 24.38
N SER A 219 -5.04 12.15 25.21
CA SER A 219 -4.88 11.87 26.65
C SER A 219 -4.04 10.61 26.95
N GLN A 220 -3.98 9.66 26.02
CA GLN A 220 -3.19 8.45 26.15
C GLN A 220 -1.69 8.74 26.06
N TYR A 221 -1.29 9.65 25.17
CA TYR A 221 0.10 10.04 24.94
C TYR A 221 0.62 11.06 25.97
N THR A 222 -0.29 11.81 26.59
CA THR A 222 0.04 12.78 27.66
C THR A 222 -0.04 12.17 29.06
N ALA A 223 -0.43 10.89 29.18
CA ALA A 223 -0.50 10.20 30.45
C ALA A 223 0.89 10.08 31.10
N LEU A 224 0.98 10.37 32.41
CA LEU A 224 2.23 10.36 33.16
C LEU A 224 3.01 9.04 32.97
N ARG A 225 2.32 7.89 33.05
CA ARG A 225 2.92 6.58 32.84
C ARG A 225 3.57 6.42 31.46
N PHE A 226 3.03 7.03 30.41
CA PHE A 226 3.58 6.98 29.05
C PHE A 226 4.83 7.87 28.96
N THR A 227 4.76 9.10 29.46
CA THR A 227 5.87 10.05 29.43
C THR A 227 7.04 9.62 30.33
N GLU A 228 6.76 9.04 31.50
CA GLU A 228 7.78 8.46 32.38
C GLU A 228 8.51 7.30 31.68
N HIS A 229 7.78 6.42 30.96
CA HIS A 229 8.41 5.33 30.24
C HIS A 229 9.32 5.83 29.12
N LEU A 230 8.91 6.84 28.34
CA LEU A 230 9.77 7.48 27.35
C LEU A 230 11.05 8.04 27.99
N ALA A 231 10.92 8.70 29.14
CA ALA A 231 12.06 9.26 29.86
C ALA A 231 13.03 8.18 30.36
N LEU A 232 12.51 7.04 30.87
CA LEU A 232 13.32 5.91 31.31
C LEU A 232 14.12 5.27 30.17
N GLU A 233 13.53 5.23 28.97
CA GLU A 233 14.18 4.71 27.76
C GLU A 233 15.06 5.76 27.04
N GLY A 234 15.16 6.98 27.59
CA GLY A 234 15.91 8.08 26.98
C GLY A 234 15.32 8.58 25.67
N ILE A 235 14.00 8.43 25.47
CA ILE A 235 13.28 8.84 24.26
C ILE A 235 12.67 10.22 24.48
N ALA A 236 12.95 11.16 23.59
CA ALA A 236 12.41 12.51 23.68
C ALA A 236 10.93 12.54 23.24
N PRO A 237 9.98 12.96 24.10
CA PRO A 237 8.59 13.12 23.70
C PRO A 237 8.43 14.39 22.84
N SER A 238 7.60 14.29 21.79
CA SER A 238 7.17 15.41 20.96
C SER A 238 5.66 15.31 20.75
N ILE A 239 4.95 16.43 20.92
CA ILE A 239 3.49 16.47 20.80
C ILE A 239 3.11 17.58 19.85
N GLY A 240 2.35 17.22 18.82
CA GLY A 240 1.81 18.15 17.84
C GLY A 240 0.86 19.18 18.46
N SER A 241 0.67 20.30 17.79
CA SER A 241 -0.23 21.35 18.24
C SER A 241 -1.70 20.88 18.22
N VAL A 242 -2.50 21.45 19.13
CA VAL A 242 -3.92 21.06 19.25
C VAL A 242 -4.70 21.54 18.04
N GLY A 243 -5.24 20.60 17.28
CA GLY A 243 -6.19 20.88 16.20
C GLY A 243 -5.55 21.12 14.83
N ASP A 244 -4.23 21.01 14.68
CA ASP A 244 -3.58 21.05 13.37
C ASP A 244 -3.39 19.63 12.81
N ALA A 245 -4.08 19.35 11.70
CA ALA A 245 -4.04 18.05 11.03
C ALA A 245 -2.69 17.78 10.33
N TYR A 246 -1.86 18.80 10.14
CA TYR A 246 -0.56 18.66 9.49
C TYR A 246 0.54 18.16 10.43
N ASP A 247 0.33 18.26 11.73
CA ASP A 247 1.34 17.91 12.74
C ASP A 247 1.56 16.39 12.88
N ASN A 248 0.69 15.55 12.31
CA ASN A 248 0.89 14.08 12.24
C ASN A 248 0.52 13.51 10.87
N ALA A 249 0.88 14.22 9.79
CA ALA A 249 0.46 13.91 8.42
C ALA A 249 0.90 12.50 7.95
N LEU A 250 2.04 11.99 8.45
CA LEU A 250 2.48 10.64 8.12
C LEU A 250 1.52 9.60 8.69
N MET A 251 1.19 9.70 10.00
CA MET A 251 0.27 8.74 10.62
C MET A 251 -1.15 8.85 10.09
N GLU A 252 -1.63 10.06 9.76
CA GLU A 252 -2.90 10.21 9.04
C GLU A 252 -2.89 9.46 7.70
N SER A 253 -1.75 9.47 7.01
CA SER A 253 -1.58 8.73 5.77
C SER A 253 -1.56 7.22 5.99
N VAL A 254 -0.81 6.73 6.98
CA VAL A 254 -0.76 5.30 7.36
C VAL A 254 -2.15 4.80 7.75
N ILE A 255 -2.83 5.50 8.67
CA ILE A 255 -4.18 5.15 9.13
C ILE A 255 -5.20 5.22 7.99
N GLY A 256 -5.12 6.23 7.14
CA GLY A 256 -5.98 6.35 5.96
C GLY A 256 -5.81 5.19 4.99
N LEU A 257 -4.59 4.70 4.78
CA LEU A 257 -4.29 3.54 3.97
C LEU A 257 -4.71 2.25 4.68
N PHE A 258 -4.47 2.09 5.97
CA PHE A 258 -4.99 0.97 6.76
C PHE A 258 -6.51 0.83 6.60
N LYS A 259 -7.25 1.92 6.82
CA LYS A 259 -8.71 1.90 6.64
C LYS A 259 -9.14 1.56 5.22
N THR A 260 -8.40 2.00 4.23
CA THR A 260 -8.77 1.85 2.82
C THR A 260 -8.34 0.51 2.25
N GLU A 261 -7.15 0.02 2.59
CA GLU A 261 -6.54 -1.19 2.04
C GLU A 261 -6.90 -2.44 2.88
N CYS A 262 -6.98 -2.30 4.22
CA CYS A 262 -7.27 -3.40 5.12
C CYS A 262 -8.75 -3.46 5.50
N VAL A 263 -9.28 -2.40 6.11
CA VAL A 263 -10.62 -2.44 6.75
C VAL A 263 -11.76 -2.46 5.74
N ARG A 264 -11.64 -1.72 4.63
CA ARG A 264 -12.69 -1.58 3.61
C ARG A 264 -12.63 -2.59 2.48
N THR A 265 -11.66 -3.48 2.50
CA THR A 265 -11.52 -4.55 1.51
C THR A 265 -11.68 -5.92 2.16
N THR A 266 -11.82 -6.95 1.35
CA THR A 266 -11.85 -8.34 1.82
C THR A 266 -10.51 -9.04 1.65
N VAL A 267 -9.43 -8.29 1.39
CA VAL A 267 -8.11 -8.84 1.08
C VAL A 267 -7.46 -9.48 2.30
N PHE A 268 -7.53 -8.80 3.45
CA PHE A 268 -6.88 -9.26 4.68
C PHE A 268 -7.87 -9.95 5.65
N HIS A 269 -9.17 -9.79 5.43
CA HIS A 269 -10.21 -10.45 6.19
C HIS A 269 -11.47 -10.63 5.33
N ALA A 270 -11.95 -11.86 5.25
CA ALA A 270 -13.15 -12.20 4.48
C ALA A 270 -14.39 -12.06 5.34
N GLY A 271 -15.16 -11.01 5.14
CA GLY A 271 -16.43 -10.77 5.81
C GLY A 271 -16.38 -9.64 6.84
N PRO A 272 -17.47 -9.45 7.60
CA PRO A 272 -17.53 -8.42 8.62
C PRO A 272 -16.64 -8.76 9.82
N TYR A 273 -16.03 -7.76 10.43
CA TYR A 273 -15.29 -7.91 11.68
C TYR A 273 -16.28 -8.20 12.82
N LYS A 274 -16.13 -9.37 13.46
CA LYS A 274 -17.01 -9.79 14.57
C LYS A 274 -16.47 -9.34 15.92
N ALA A 275 -15.15 -9.48 16.12
CA ALA A 275 -14.46 -9.18 17.37
C ALA A 275 -13.11 -8.51 17.12
N VAL A 276 -12.40 -8.14 18.20
CA VAL A 276 -11.04 -7.59 18.12
C VAL A 276 -10.06 -8.54 17.46
N SER A 277 -10.20 -9.85 17.68
CA SER A 277 -9.34 -10.89 17.08
C SER A 277 -9.36 -10.88 15.54
N ASP A 278 -10.51 -10.58 14.91
CA ASP A 278 -10.58 -10.43 13.45
C ASP A 278 -9.80 -9.22 12.97
N VAL A 279 -9.86 -8.13 13.76
CA VAL A 279 -9.09 -6.91 13.49
C VAL A 279 -7.59 -7.14 13.67
N GLU A 280 -7.19 -7.88 14.72
CA GLU A 280 -5.80 -8.28 14.94
C GLU A 280 -5.27 -9.11 13.78
N TYR A 281 -6.00 -10.14 13.36
CA TYR A 281 -5.60 -11.00 12.23
C TYR A 281 -5.41 -10.20 10.94
N ALA A 282 -6.40 -9.35 10.60
CA ALA A 282 -6.33 -8.51 9.41
C ALA A 282 -5.17 -7.50 9.48
N THR A 283 -4.97 -6.89 10.66
CA THR A 283 -3.90 -5.91 10.88
C THR A 283 -2.52 -6.56 10.77
N ALA A 284 -2.34 -7.77 11.35
CA ALA A 284 -1.10 -8.52 11.22
C ALA A 284 -0.72 -8.76 9.75
N GLY A 285 -1.67 -9.27 8.95
CA GLY A 285 -1.45 -9.50 7.52
C GLY A 285 -1.17 -8.21 6.74
N TRP A 286 -1.88 -7.11 7.09
CA TRP A 286 -1.66 -5.83 6.43
C TRP A 286 -0.31 -5.20 6.80
N VAL A 287 0.12 -5.26 8.07
CA VAL A 287 1.44 -4.74 8.51
C VAL A 287 2.58 -5.57 7.91
N ASP A 288 2.44 -6.90 7.87
CA ASP A 288 3.42 -7.74 7.17
C ASP A 288 3.56 -7.33 5.70
N TRP A 289 2.44 -7.23 5.00
CA TRP A 289 2.45 -6.78 3.61
C TRP A 289 2.99 -5.35 3.46
N TRP A 290 2.63 -4.41 4.35
CA TRP A 290 3.12 -3.04 4.36
C TRP A 290 4.64 -2.96 4.43
N ASN A 291 5.24 -3.70 5.35
CA ASN A 291 6.68 -3.65 5.59
C ASN A 291 7.50 -4.45 4.58
N ASN A 292 6.99 -5.60 4.10
CA ASN A 292 7.76 -6.58 3.37
C ASN A 292 7.47 -6.63 1.86
N ARG A 293 6.29 -6.21 1.42
CA ARG A 293 5.85 -6.41 0.03
C ARG A 293 5.25 -5.19 -0.63
N ARG A 294 4.60 -4.32 0.14
CA ARG A 294 3.96 -3.13 -0.39
C ARG A 294 4.99 -2.13 -0.91
N LEU A 295 4.87 -1.77 -2.19
CA LEU A 295 5.72 -0.75 -2.78
C LEU A 295 5.30 0.65 -2.33
N HIS A 296 6.27 1.47 -1.92
CA HIS A 296 6.05 2.85 -1.47
C HIS A 296 6.59 3.84 -2.49
N GLY A 297 5.71 4.73 -2.98
CA GLY A 297 6.09 5.71 -4.00
C GLY A 297 7.10 6.73 -3.51
N THR A 298 7.04 7.10 -2.24
CA THR A 298 7.97 8.01 -1.55
C THR A 298 9.36 7.41 -1.36
N LEU A 299 9.45 6.07 -1.29
CA LEU A 299 10.71 5.32 -1.17
C LEU A 299 11.27 4.87 -2.53
N GLY A 300 10.73 5.37 -3.66
CA GLY A 300 11.22 4.95 -4.97
C GLY A 300 10.70 3.60 -5.47
N MET A 301 9.51 3.18 -5.03
CA MET A 301 8.89 1.88 -5.36
C MET A 301 9.64 0.67 -4.77
N ILE A 302 10.14 0.81 -3.56
CA ILE A 302 10.66 -0.26 -2.73
C ILE A 302 9.82 -0.40 -1.46
N THR A 303 10.05 -1.45 -0.70
CA THR A 303 9.38 -1.68 0.59
C THR A 303 10.08 -0.95 1.73
N PRO A 304 9.42 -0.72 2.89
CA PRO A 304 10.04 -0.19 4.09
C PRO A 304 11.27 -0.98 4.55
N ASN A 305 11.17 -2.31 4.55
CA ASN A 305 12.30 -3.16 4.97
C ASN A 305 13.48 -3.04 4.00
N GLU A 306 13.24 -3.04 2.67
CA GLU A 306 14.32 -2.82 1.68
C GLU A 306 15.02 -1.47 1.87
N ALA A 307 14.26 -0.41 2.16
CA ALA A 307 14.82 0.91 2.40
C ALA A 307 15.71 0.95 3.66
N GLU A 308 15.25 0.30 4.73
CA GLU A 308 16.00 0.21 5.99
C GLU A 308 17.24 -0.67 5.85
N GLU A 309 17.12 -1.82 5.20
CA GLU A 309 18.23 -2.72 4.91
C GLU A 309 19.31 -2.07 4.05
N ALA A 310 18.91 -1.32 3.02
CA ALA A 310 19.84 -0.57 2.18
C ALA A 310 20.61 0.48 2.98
N HIS A 311 19.98 1.14 3.96
CA HIS A 311 20.65 2.07 4.85
C HIS A 311 21.72 1.37 5.70
N TYR A 312 21.38 0.27 6.36
CA TYR A 312 22.32 -0.45 7.20
C TYR A 312 23.45 -1.09 6.38
N ALA A 313 23.17 -1.61 5.19
CA ALA A 313 24.19 -2.15 4.30
C ALA A 313 25.21 -1.07 3.86
N ALA A 314 24.76 0.17 3.68
CA ALA A 314 25.65 1.28 3.34
C ALA A 314 26.57 1.72 4.49
N LEU A 315 26.27 1.36 5.74
CA LEU A 315 27.11 1.65 6.90
C LEU A 315 28.23 0.61 7.11
N ILE A 316 28.13 -0.56 6.47
CA ILE A 316 29.18 -1.59 6.55
C ILE A 316 30.34 -1.13 5.68
N PRO A 317 31.58 -0.98 6.23
CA PRO A 317 32.73 -0.62 5.43
C PRO A 317 32.96 -1.66 4.33
N GLN A 318 33.06 -1.23 3.08
CA GLN A 318 33.48 -2.11 2.00
C GLN A 318 34.95 -2.44 2.25
N GLU A 319 35.29 -3.69 2.56
CA GLU A 319 36.66 -4.16 2.54
C GLU A 319 37.19 -3.95 1.11
N GLN A 320 38.18 -3.05 0.96
CA GLN A 320 38.89 -2.94 -0.32
C GLN A 320 39.66 -4.24 -0.51
N PRO A 321 39.51 -4.95 -1.63
CA PRO A 321 40.36 -6.09 -1.92
C PRO A 321 41.82 -5.60 -2.01
N VAL A 322 42.68 -6.21 -1.20
CA VAL A 322 44.13 -6.01 -1.16
C VAL A 322 44.76 -6.49 -2.48
#